data_0accd54bf7d1d12cea08f476d2bb32d9
#
_entry.id   0accd54bf7d1d12cea08f476d2bb32d9
#
_cell.length_a   1.000
_cell.length_b   1.000
_cell.length_c   1.000
_cell.angle_alpha   90.00
_cell.angle_beta   90.00
_cell.angle_gamma   90.00
#
_symmetry.space_group_name_H-M   'P 1'
#
loop_
_entity.id
_entity.type
_entity.pdbx_description
1 polymer ?
#
loop_
_entity_poly.entity_id
_entity_poly.type
_entity_poly.pdbx_seq_one_letter_code
_entity_poly.pdbx_strand_id
1 'polypeptide(L)'
;MKGDTIVMQNKMNQFIKIEEGNKVALVDPIGKVCLGVSKKLADNLEMPEVQEKLYPVWKQQVEFIEKVESAHEAINTVYLMVTRKCNMDCDFCAINANNKMLLDKEFKLEDIRDKVVPFFKENKPHKLIITGGEPLIKAQIIEIVKCLHDNLNCPITLQSNGLSITPQIIEQLSGHIDEIDFSTKHMFETPRKEQELIRHIQLCQKAGIKILLSFIYDKENEEDLYKLIDIAAKYDTDVLFNIVSSVGRAKEDYAILTDMEHIDMNLKIVKYILKKGYINKRICEGFNHRIQVRNSCGGYGKVMAIFPEGDIYMCQCMECPQVRIGNILSDTSQCILENLKKLLKTESIKAMFCVSHKKICKDCDYRYICGGKCAATEDTYDYRCIFLKAMLNYTLFHYDYRKGIRENLEEYIIYMEHIKRTEMQKSS
;
A
#
# COMPACT_ATOMS: atom_id res chain seq x y z
N MET A 1 10.96 30.14 27.50
CA MET A 1 9.62 30.02 28.14
C MET A 1 8.51 30.81 27.43
N LYS A 2 8.57 32.14 27.21
CA LYS A 2 7.48 32.85 26.47
C LYS A 2 7.42 32.53 24.98
N GLY A 3 8.53 32.25 24.32
CA GLY A 3 8.54 31.84 22.90
C GLY A 3 7.95 30.48 22.68
N ASP A 4 8.23 29.55 23.57
CA ASP A 4 7.72 28.16 23.50
C ASP A 4 6.19 28.11 23.72
N THR A 5 5.65 28.96 24.59
CA THR A 5 4.21 29.03 24.87
C THR A 5 3.39 29.55 23.67
N ILE A 6 3.92 30.54 22.93
CA ILE A 6 3.25 31.06 21.70
C ILE A 6 3.28 30.05 20.57
N VAL A 7 4.39 29.32 20.41
CA VAL A 7 4.52 28.24 19.45
C VAL A 7 3.57 27.09 19.80
N MET A 8 3.40 26.78 21.08
CA MET A 8 2.43 25.81 21.59
C MET A 8 0.98 26.19 21.22
N GLN A 9 0.55 27.43 21.53
CA GLN A 9 -0.81 27.87 21.27
C GLN A 9 -1.19 27.78 19.79
N ASN A 10 -0.31 28.19 18.89
CA ASN A 10 -0.56 28.12 17.45
C ASN A 10 -0.60 26.69 16.88
N LYS A 11 0.10 25.73 17.51
CA LYS A 11 0.13 24.34 17.04
C LYS A 11 -1.04 23.51 17.58
N MET A 12 -1.50 23.77 18.81
CA MET A 12 -2.61 23.01 19.42
C MET A 12 -3.98 23.33 18.82
N ASN A 13 -4.14 24.50 18.20
CA ASN A 13 -5.37 24.86 17.47
C ASN A 13 -5.52 24.18 16.10
N GLN A 14 -4.54 23.37 15.67
CA GLN A 14 -4.54 22.71 14.36
C GLN A 14 -4.95 21.23 14.41
N PHE A 15 -5.22 20.68 15.60
CA PHE A 15 -5.67 19.30 15.72
C PHE A 15 -7.06 19.11 15.10
N ILE A 16 -7.17 18.06 14.31
CA ILE A 16 -8.46 17.54 13.88
C ILE A 16 -8.92 16.56 14.95
N LYS A 17 -10.16 16.72 15.39
CA LYS A 17 -10.77 15.87 16.41
C LYS A 17 -11.62 14.80 15.75
N ILE A 18 -11.41 13.55 16.13
CA ILE A 18 -12.30 12.43 15.85
C ILE A 18 -12.84 11.99 17.19
N GLU A 19 -14.16 11.98 17.36
CA GLU A 19 -14.80 11.78 18.66
C GLU A 19 -15.64 10.51 18.69
N GLU A 20 -15.57 9.78 19.82
CA GLU A 20 -16.49 8.69 20.13
C GLU A 20 -16.76 8.64 21.64
N GLY A 21 -17.99 8.97 22.04
CA GLY A 21 -18.38 9.06 23.46
C GLY A 21 -17.48 10.03 24.24
N ASN A 22 -16.76 9.51 25.22
CA ASN A 22 -15.83 10.28 26.04
C ASN A 22 -14.36 10.22 25.56
N LYS A 23 -14.10 9.59 24.42
CA LYS A 23 -12.76 9.48 23.83
C LYS A 23 -12.62 10.38 22.62
N VAL A 24 -11.45 10.98 22.43
CA VAL A 24 -11.14 11.83 21.28
C VAL A 24 -9.75 11.45 20.77
N ALA A 25 -9.62 11.27 19.48
CA ALA A 25 -8.35 11.21 18.78
C ALA A 25 -7.99 12.60 18.24
N LEU A 26 -6.90 13.17 18.71
CA LEU A 26 -6.34 14.44 18.25
C LEU A 26 -5.32 14.13 17.14
N VAL A 27 -5.66 14.49 15.90
CA VAL A 27 -4.81 14.25 14.75
C VAL A 27 -4.10 15.54 14.35
N ASP A 28 -2.77 15.54 14.43
CA ASP A 28 -1.92 16.62 13.91
C ASP A 28 -1.40 16.25 12.51
N PRO A 29 -1.93 16.87 11.44
CA PRO A 29 -1.47 16.58 10.09
C PRO A 29 -0.07 17.09 9.78
N ILE A 30 0.44 18.09 10.52
CA ILE A 30 1.75 18.69 10.31
C ILE A 30 2.83 17.85 11.00
N GLY A 31 2.66 17.59 12.31
CA GLY A 31 3.54 16.71 13.07
C GLY A 31 3.36 15.22 12.80
N LYS A 32 2.33 14.86 12.03
CA LYS A 32 1.94 13.46 11.68
C LYS A 32 1.70 12.59 12.91
N VAL A 33 1.13 13.18 13.94
CA VAL A 33 0.88 12.54 15.23
C VAL A 33 -0.61 12.34 15.45
N CYS A 34 -0.98 11.24 16.11
CA CYS A 34 -2.33 10.97 16.59
C CYS A 34 -2.28 10.66 18.09
N LEU A 35 -2.97 11.46 18.90
CA LEU A 35 -3.01 11.33 20.35
C LEU A 35 -4.42 10.95 20.81
N GLY A 36 -4.56 9.87 21.58
CA GLY A 36 -5.80 9.51 22.26
C GLY A 36 -5.95 10.28 23.58
N VAL A 37 -7.05 10.99 23.76
CA VAL A 37 -7.34 11.78 24.97
C VAL A 37 -8.80 11.62 25.39
N SER A 38 -9.12 12.06 26.64
CA SER A 38 -10.52 12.18 27.05
C SER A 38 -11.19 13.41 26.40
N LYS A 39 -12.51 13.37 26.22
CA LYS A 39 -13.29 14.50 25.71
C LYS A 39 -13.10 15.76 26.56
N LYS A 40 -13.09 15.62 27.90
CA LYS A 40 -12.82 16.72 28.82
C LYS A 40 -11.49 17.41 28.55
N LEU A 41 -10.44 16.67 28.18
CA LEU A 41 -9.15 17.23 27.84
C LEU A 41 -9.16 17.89 26.46
N ALA A 42 -9.80 17.24 25.48
CA ALA A 42 -9.93 17.76 24.11
C ALA A 42 -10.74 19.05 24.03
N ASP A 43 -11.74 19.22 24.91
CA ASP A 43 -12.56 20.44 24.99
C ASP A 43 -11.83 21.62 25.65
N ASN A 44 -10.71 21.36 26.31
CA ASN A 44 -9.92 22.35 27.07
C ASN A 44 -8.48 22.50 26.53
N LEU A 45 -8.25 22.24 25.25
CA LEU A 45 -6.90 22.32 24.63
C LEU A 45 -6.26 23.72 24.72
N GLU A 46 -7.07 24.76 24.89
CA GLU A 46 -6.58 26.14 25.01
C GLU A 46 -6.04 26.45 26.42
N MET A 47 -6.35 25.63 27.42
CA MET A 47 -5.90 25.84 28.79
C MET A 47 -4.40 25.55 28.93
N PRO A 48 -3.60 26.45 29.51
CA PRO A 48 -2.16 26.24 29.70
C PRO A 48 -1.80 24.93 30.39
N GLU A 49 -2.55 24.55 31.41
CA GLU A 49 -2.36 23.28 32.17
C GLU A 49 -2.55 22.02 31.30
N VAL A 50 -3.43 22.09 30.31
CA VAL A 50 -3.66 21.01 29.36
C VAL A 50 -2.52 20.96 28.34
N GLN A 51 -2.09 22.11 27.87
CA GLN A 51 -0.97 22.24 26.94
C GLN A 51 0.34 21.75 27.56
N GLU A 52 0.64 22.11 28.80
CA GLU A 52 1.80 21.63 29.52
C GLU A 52 1.86 20.10 29.66
N LYS A 53 0.72 19.44 29.77
CA LYS A 53 0.62 17.96 29.85
C LYS A 53 0.76 17.30 28.49
N LEU A 54 0.16 17.85 27.44
CA LEU A 54 0.14 17.24 26.11
C LEU A 54 1.42 17.50 25.30
N TYR A 55 2.01 18.66 25.45
CA TYR A 55 3.16 19.08 24.65
C TYR A 55 4.37 18.15 24.71
N PRO A 56 4.80 17.66 25.89
CA PRO A 56 5.94 16.74 25.95
C PRO A 56 5.68 15.45 25.17
N VAL A 57 4.46 14.89 25.28
CA VAL A 57 4.08 13.66 24.59
C VAL A 57 4.02 13.88 23.09
N TRP A 58 3.36 14.97 22.64
CA TRP A 58 3.28 15.36 21.24
C TRP A 58 4.69 15.59 20.65
N LYS A 59 5.52 16.37 21.35
CA LYS A 59 6.89 16.70 20.91
C LYS A 59 7.74 15.45 20.74
N GLN A 60 7.72 14.54 21.69
CA GLN A 60 8.45 13.28 21.62
C GLN A 60 8.02 12.44 20.40
N GLN A 61 6.74 12.40 20.07
CA GLN A 61 6.25 11.68 18.89
C GLN A 61 6.65 12.38 17.60
N VAL A 62 6.58 13.71 17.53
CA VAL A 62 7.03 14.48 16.36
C VAL A 62 8.52 14.26 16.11
N GLU A 63 9.36 14.38 17.13
CA GLU A 63 10.80 14.15 17.02
C GLU A 63 11.13 12.72 16.54
N PHE A 64 10.38 11.73 17.01
CA PHE A 64 10.51 10.35 16.55
C PHE A 64 10.15 10.21 15.06
N ILE A 65 9.03 10.81 14.62
CA ILE A 65 8.59 10.75 13.22
C ILE A 65 9.57 11.50 12.31
N GLU A 66 10.02 12.70 12.71
CA GLU A 66 11.01 13.46 11.95
C GLU A 66 12.31 12.67 11.78
N LYS A 67 12.77 11.99 12.83
CA LYS A 67 13.95 11.11 12.77
C LYS A 67 13.74 9.94 11.80
N VAL A 68 12.57 9.32 11.81
CA VAL A 68 12.23 8.22 10.89
C VAL A 68 12.14 8.76 9.45
N GLU A 69 11.48 9.89 9.23
CA GLU A 69 11.33 10.47 7.89
C GLU A 69 12.63 11.02 7.31
N SER A 70 13.50 11.60 8.13
CA SER A 70 14.82 12.07 7.69
C SER A 70 15.77 10.93 7.31
N ALA A 71 15.55 9.73 7.88
CA ALA A 71 16.29 8.53 7.48
C ALA A 71 15.78 7.95 6.15
N HIS A 72 14.61 8.38 5.65
CA HIS A 72 14.01 7.96 4.39
C HIS A 72 14.07 9.10 3.38
N GLU A 73 14.99 9.02 2.43
CA GLU A 73 15.15 9.99 1.35
C GLU A 73 13.91 10.07 0.44
N ALA A 74 13.89 11.04 -0.48
CA ALA A 74 12.70 11.51 -1.19
C ALA A 74 11.87 10.43 -1.90
N ILE A 75 12.49 9.35 -2.42
CA ILE A 75 11.81 8.27 -3.15
C ILE A 75 11.74 7.03 -2.26
N ASN A 76 10.55 6.70 -1.77
CA ASN A 76 10.37 5.56 -0.89
C ASN A 76 10.34 4.24 -1.69
N THR A 77 9.48 4.18 -2.72
CA THR A 77 9.27 2.96 -3.50
C THR A 77 9.37 3.24 -4.99
N VAL A 78 10.18 2.44 -5.67
CA VAL A 78 10.27 2.46 -7.13
C VAL A 78 9.65 1.19 -7.70
N TYR A 79 8.72 1.34 -8.63
CA TYR A 79 8.23 0.27 -9.48
C TYR A 79 8.98 0.34 -10.82
N LEU A 80 9.82 -0.65 -11.07
CA LEU A 80 10.52 -0.80 -12.35
C LEU A 80 9.77 -1.84 -13.19
N MET A 81 9.02 -1.37 -14.18
CA MET A 81 8.32 -2.22 -15.12
C MET A 81 9.27 -2.59 -16.25
N VAL A 82 9.76 -3.83 -16.26
CA VAL A 82 10.79 -4.26 -17.20
C VAL A 82 10.22 -4.68 -18.57
N THR A 83 8.92 -4.97 -18.63
CA THR A 83 8.22 -5.35 -19.88
C THR A 83 6.73 -5.06 -19.77
N ARG A 84 6.06 -4.80 -20.90
CA ARG A 84 4.59 -4.77 -21.00
C ARG A 84 4.00 -6.11 -21.40
N LYS A 85 4.82 -7.06 -21.85
CA LYS A 85 4.36 -8.41 -22.21
C LYS A 85 3.96 -9.19 -20.96
N CYS A 86 2.92 -9.99 -21.10
CA CYS A 86 2.47 -10.93 -20.08
C CYS A 86 2.02 -12.22 -20.75
N ASN A 87 2.29 -13.35 -20.12
CA ASN A 87 1.74 -14.67 -20.52
C ASN A 87 0.32 -14.89 -20.02
N MET A 88 -0.32 -13.89 -19.42
CA MET A 88 -1.72 -13.85 -19.02
C MET A 88 -2.45 -12.65 -19.66
N ASP A 89 -3.78 -12.71 -19.68
CA ASP A 89 -4.66 -11.66 -20.18
C ASP A 89 -5.80 -11.40 -19.18
N CYS A 90 -5.44 -10.94 -17.97
CA CYS A 90 -6.40 -10.71 -16.88
C CYS A 90 -7.32 -9.54 -17.20
N ASP A 91 -8.62 -9.70 -16.99
CA ASP A 91 -9.68 -8.69 -17.17
C ASP A 91 -9.60 -7.50 -16.20
N PHE A 92 -8.88 -7.65 -15.08
CA PHE A 92 -8.63 -6.62 -14.07
C PHE A 92 -7.22 -6.01 -14.12
N CYS A 93 -6.45 -6.24 -15.18
CA CYS A 93 -5.05 -5.78 -15.26
C CYS A 93 -4.95 -4.25 -15.25
N ALA A 94 -4.32 -3.69 -14.22
CA ALA A 94 -4.19 -2.25 -14.04
C ALA A 94 -3.35 -1.55 -15.11
N ILE A 95 -2.43 -2.27 -15.80
CA ILE A 95 -1.53 -1.75 -16.81
C ILE A 95 -1.81 -2.26 -18.23
N ASN A 96 -2.92 -2.94 -18.43
CA ASN A 96 -3.34 -3.52 -19.72
C ASN A 96 -2.33 -4.49 -20.36
N ALA A 97 -1.48 -5.15 -19.57
CA ALA A 97 -0.48 -6.07 -20.07
C ALA A 97 -1.13 -7.34 -20.71
N ASN A 98 -0.57 -7.82 -21.79
CA ASN A 98 -0.97 -9.07 -22.46
C ASN A 98 0.14 -9.62 -23.38
N ASN A 99 -0.07 -10.78 -24.00
CA ASN A 99 0.90 -11.44 -24.87
C ASN A 99 1.04 -10.83 -26.26
N LYS A 100 0.10 -9.96 -26.67
CA LYS A 100 0.06 -9.30 -27.98
C LYS A 100 0.77 -7.96 -27.99
N MET A 101 1.17 -7.46 -26.83
CA MET A 101 1.90 -6.20 -26.72
C MET A 101 3.22 -6.30 -27.43
N LEU A 102 3.32 -5.60 -28.55
CA LEU A 102 4.58 -5.38 -29.28
C LEU A 102 5.12 -4.03 -28.82
N LEU A 103 6.31 -4.04 -28.23
CA LEU A 103 7.01 -2.81 -27.92
C LEU A 103 8.27 -2.73 -28.78
N ASP A 104 8.36 -1.67 -29.54
CA ASP A 104 9.57 -1.36 -30.33
C ASP A 104 10.75 -1.01 -29.41
N LYS A 105 10.44 -0.61 -28.14
CA LYS A 105 11.44 -0.18 -27.16
C LYS A 105 11.08 -0.73 -25.78
N GLU A 106 11.88 -1.64 -25.30
CA GLU A 106 11.90 -2.08 -23.89
C GLU A 106 13.33 -1.94 -23.36
N PHE A 107 13.48 -1.76 -22.05
CA PHE A 107 14.78 -1.78 -21.40
C PHE A 107 15.63 -2.97 -21.84
N LYS A 108 16.85 -2.68 -22.23
CA LYS A 108 17.95 -3.65 -22.35
C LYS A 108 18.78 -3.63 -21.08
N LEU A 109 19.62 -4.64 -20.90
CA LEU A 109 20.54 -4.68 -19.75
C LEU A 109 21.46 -3.44 -19.71
N GLU A 110 21.88 -2.96 -20.89
CA GLU A 110 22.71 -1.75 -21.03
C GLU A 110 21.98 -0.52 -20.50
N ASP A 111 20.69 -0.37 -20.79
CA ASP A 111 19.87 0.76 -20.31
C ASP A 111 19.77 0.74 -18.78
N ILE A 112 19.59 -0.45 -18.20
CA ILE A 112 19.57 -0.61 -16.74
C ILE A 112 20.92 -0.21 -16.14
N ARG A 113 22.03 -0.72 -16.69
CA ARG A 113 23.36 -0.45 -16.18
C ARG A 113 23.78 1.02 -16.34
N ASP A 114 23.46 1.64 -17.50
CA ASP A 114 24.02 2.92 -17.90
C ASP A 114 23.10 4.11 -17.60
N LYS A 115 21.81 3.87 -17.30
CA LYS A 115 20.80 4.90 -17.01
C LYS A 115 20.10 4.70 -15.66
N VAL A 116 19.51 3.52 -15.42
CA VAL A 116 18.72 3.27 -14.22
C VAL A 116 19.59 3.19 -12.97
N VAL A 117 20.68 2.44 -13.02
CA VAL A 117 21.61 2.28 -11.89
C VAL A 117 22.25 3.60 -11.49
N PRO A 118 22.83 4.43 -12.38
CA PRO A 118 23.39 5.72 -12.00
C PRO A 118 22.36 6.65 -11.35
N PHE A 119 21.14 6.73 -11.90
CA PHE A 119 20.07 7.53 -11.33
C PHE A 119 19.76 7.14 -9.89
N PHE A 120 19.64 5.83 -9.58
CA PHE A 120 19.34 5.36 -8.24
C PHE A 120 20.55 5.27 -7.29
N LYS A 121 21.77 5.30 -7.80
CA LYS A 121 22.95 5.53 -6.94
C LYS A 121 22.97 6.93 -6.34
N GLU A 122 22.52 7.93 -7.12
CA GLU A 122 22.38 9.31 -6.66
C GLU A 122 21.10 9.52 -5.83
N ASN A 123 20.01 8.84 -6.18
CA ASN A 123 18.66 9.02 -5.63
C ASN A 123 18.16 7.71 -5.02
N LYS A 124 18.79 7.26 -3.95
CA LYS A 124 18.58 5.94 -3.34
C LYS A 124 17.12 5.68 -3.00
N PRO A 125 16.46 4.66 -3.60
CA PRO A 125 15.15 4.25 -3.18
C PRO A 125 15.22 3.45 -1.89
N HIS A 126 14.15 3.51 -1.08
CA HIS A 126 14.06 2.65 0.09
C HIS A 126 13.71 1.20 -0.29
N LYS A 127 12.91 1.01 -1.34
CA LYS A 127 12.53 -0.31 -1.89
C LYS A 127 12.41 -0.25 -3.41
N LEU A 128 12.93 -1.26 -4.09
CA LEU A 128 12.75 -1.47 -5.52
C LEU A 128 11.83 -2.66 -5.77
N ILE A 129 10.79 -2.46 -6.57
CA ILE A 129 9.86 -3.50 -6.99
C ILE A 129 10.04 -3.70 -8.50
N ILE A 130 10.54 -4.87 -8.88
CA ILE A 130 10.66 -5.28 -10.27
C ILE A 130 9.33 -5.92 -10.66
N THR A 131 8.69 -5.36 -11.68
CA THR A 131 7.35 -5.73 -12.12
C THR A 131 7.21 -5.53 -13.63
N GLY A 132 5.99 -5.49 -14.14
CA GLY A 132 5.67 -5.27 -15.54
C GLY A 132 4.38 -5.99 -15.92
N GLY A 133 4.30 -6.53 -17.13
CA GLY A 133 3.34 -7.57 -17.44
C GLY A 133 3.69 -8.84 -16.64
N GLU A 134 4.63 -9.63 -17.13
CA GLU A 134 5.26 -10.71 -16.36
C GLU A 134 6.78 -10.59 -16.52
N PRO A 135 7.51 -10.20 -15.48
CA PRO A 135 8.96 -10.02 -15.56
C PRO A 135 9.72 -11.29 -15.98
N LEU A 136 9.28 -12.46 -15.52
CA LEU A 136 9.99 -13.72 -15.76
C LEU A 136 9.93 -14.22 -17.21
N ILE A 137 9.13 -13.60 -18.09
CA ILE A 137 9.19 -13.90 -19.54
C ILE A 137 10.18 -13.02 -20.30
N LYS A 138 10.77 -12.01 -19.63
CA LYS A 138 11.81 -11.16 -20.24
C LYS A 138 13.14 -11.91 -20.31
N ALA A 139 13.72 -12.01 -21.50
CA ALA A 139 14.92 -12.84 -21.74
C ALA A 139 16.12 -12.51 -20.84
N GLN A 140 16.32 -11.24 -20.48
CA GLN A 140 17.46 -10.79 -19.66
C GLN A 140 17.09 -10.49 -18.21
N ILE A 141 15.98 -11.03 -17.69
CA ILE A 141 15.50 -10.66 -16.35
C ILE A 141 16.48 -10.99 -15.24
N ILE A 142 17.14 -12.13 -15.32
CA ILE A 142 18.11 -12.58 -14.30
C ILE A 142 19.31 -11.64 -14.25
N GLU A 143 19.85 -11.26 -15.43
CA GLU A 143 20.98 -10.34 -15.54
C GLU A 143 20.58 -8.93 -15.07
N ILE A 144 19.36 -8.50 -15.35
CA ILE A 144 18.81 -7.22 -14.87
C ILE A 144 18.72 -7.23 -13.34
N VAL A 145 18.14 -8.28 -12.72
CA VAL A 145 18.05 -8.43 -11.26
C VAL A 145 19.43 -8.39 -10.62
N LYS A 146 20.38 -9.17 -11.12
CA LYS A 146 21.76 -9.19 -10.63
C LYS A 146 22.43 -7.81 -10.75
N CYS A 147 22.29 -7.16 -11.90
CA CYS A 147 22.84 -5.81 -12.11
C CYS A 147 22.28 -4.80 -11.11
N LEU A 148 20.97 -4.84 -10.83
CA LEU A 148 20.34 -3.96 -9.84
C LEU A 148 20.83 -4.28 -8.42
N HIS A 149 20.82 -5.54 -8.02
CA HIS A 149 21.28 -6.00 -6.71
C HIS A 149 22.74 -5.61 -6.43
N ASP A 150 23.64 -5.89 -7.36
CA ASP A 150 25.07 -5.65 -7.18
C ASP A 150 25.44 -4.15 -7.13
N ASN A 151 24.56 -3.29 -7.62
CA ASN A 151 24.82 -1.86 -7.71
C ASN A 151 23.98 -0.98 -6.79
N LEU A 152 22.82 -1.49 -6.29
CA LEU A 152 21.89 -0.73 -5.45
C LEU A 152 21.81 -1.39 -4.07
N ASN A 153 21.94 -0.59 -3.03
CA ASN A 153 21.81 -1.05 -1.65
C ASN A 153 20.39 -0.77 -1.14
N CYS A 154 19.40 -1.49 -1.69
CA CYS A 154 18.00 -1.42 -1.26
C CYS A 154 17.34 -2.78 -1.41
N PRO A 155 16.31 -3.10 -0.61
CA PRO A 155 15.53 -4.32 -0.78
C PRO A 155 14.89 -4.41 -2.17
N ILE A 156 14.96 -5.60 -2.78
CA ILE A 156 14.40 -5.89 -4.10
C ILE A 156 13.26 -6.91 -3.95
N THR A 157 12.06 -6.52 -4.40
CA THR A 157 10.90 -7.43 -4.54
C THR A 157 10.67 -7.71 -6.01
N LEU A 158 10.45 -8.97 -6.37
CA LEU A 158 9.99 -9.38 -7.69
C LEU A 158 8.50 -9.71 -7.63
N GLN A 159 7.66 -9.00 -8.42
CA GLN A 159 6.25 -9.35 -8.58
C GLN A 159 6.08 -10.29 -9.77
N SER A 160 5.44 -11.44 -9.58
CA SER A 160 5.26 -12.44 -10.63
C SER A 160 3.93 -13.18 -10.50
N ASN A 161 3.36 -13.61 -11.62
CA ASN A 161 2.24 -14.54 -11.64
C ASN A 161 2.66 -16.00 -11.37
N GLY A 162 3.95 -16.29 -11.30
CA GLY A 162 4.49 -17.61 -10.95
C GLY A 162 4.51 -18.65 -12.08
N LEU A 163 3.83 -18.42 -13.22
CA LEU A 163 3.70 -19.43 -14.27
C LEU A 163 5.02 -19.82 -14.95
N SER A 164 6.03 -18.93 -14.87
CA SER A 164 7.37 -19.17 -15.44
C SER A 164 8.40 -19.63 -14.40
N ILE A 165 8.00 -19.85 -13.16
CA ILE A 165 8.90 -20.28 -12.09
C ILE A 165 9.41 -21.70 -12.34
N THR A 166 10.72 -21.88 -12.27
CA THR A 166 11.41 -23.16 -12.27
C THR A 166 12.44 -23.21 -11.13
N PRO A 167 12.91 -24.39 -10.71
CA PRO A 167 13.98 -24.48 -9.71
C PRO A 167 15.23 -23.70 -10.11
N GLN A 168 15.59 -23.69 -11.40
CA GLN A 168 16.75 -22.97 -11.94
C GLN A 168 16.59 -21.45 -11.83
N ILE A 169 15.38 -20.93 -12.10
CA ILE A 169 15.10 -19.50 -11.94
C ILE A 169 15.22 -19.09 -10.47
N ILE A 170 14.64 -19.86 -9.55
CA ILE A 170 14.75 -19.57 -8.11
C ILE A 170 16.21 -19.63 -7.63
N GLU A 171 16.98 -20.61 -8.10
CA GLU A 171 18.40 -20.69 -7.79
C GLU A 171 19.19 -19.46 -8.28
N GLN A 172 18.90 -18.98 -9.49
CA GLN A 172 19.53 -17.79 -10.08
C GLN A 172 19.12 -16.48 -9.41
N LEU A 173 17.92 -16.41 -8.83
CA LEU A 173 17.39 -15.27 -8.08
C LEU A 173 17.84 -15.26 -6.62
N SER A 174 18.19 -16.43 -6.08
CA SER A 174 18.62 -16.56 -4.69
C SER A 174 19.81 -15.66 -4.38
N GLY A 175 19.72 -14.91 -3.28
CA GLY A 175 20.73 -13.93 -2.89
C GLY A 175 20.73 -12.63 -3.70
N HIS A 176 19.83 -12.46 -4.69
CA HIS A 176 19.73 -11.25 -5.51
C HIS A 176 18.37 -10.54 -5.38
N ILE A 177 17.38 -11.19 -4.74
CA ILE A 177 16.11 -10.59 -4.34
C ILE A 177 15.82 -10.92 -2.89
N ASP A 178 15.12 -10.03 -2.20
CA ASP A 178 14.71 -10.23 -0.81
C ASP A 178 13.34 -10.91 -0.70
N GLU A 179 12.47 -10.63 -1.66
CA GLU A 179 11.07 -11.05 -1.63
C GLU A 179 10.53 -11.37 -3.02
N ILE A 180 9.68 -12.37 -3.10
CA ILE A 180 8.80 -12.61 -4.25
C ILE A 180 7.35 -12.33 -3.83
N ASP A 181 6.65 -11.51 -4.62
CA ASP A 181 5.23 -11.23 -4.49
C ASP A 181 4.48 -12.00 -5.58
N PHE A 182 3.80 -13.09 -5.19
CA PHE A 182 3.04 -13.92 -6.10
C PHE A 182 1.61 -13.41 -6.28
N SER A 183 1.21 -13.11 -7.52
CA SER A 183 -0.20 -12.95 -7.88
C SER A 183 -0.88 -14.32 -7.90
N THR A 184 -1.79 -14.58 -6.96
CA THR A 184 -2.26 -15.96 -6.68
C THR A 184 -3.65 -16.31 -7.20
N LYS A 185 -4.49 -15.34 -7.65
CA LYS A 185 -5.89 -15.61 -8.06
C LYS A 185 -6.02 -16.79 -9.04
N HIS A 186 -5.23 -16.79 -10.10
CA HIS A 186 -5.28 -17.83 -11.15
C HIS A 186 -4.66 -19.17 -10.71
N MET A 187 -3.96 -19.21 -9.59
CA MET A 187 -3.33 -20.44 -9.08
C MET A 187 -4.35 -21.41 -8.46
N PHE A 188 -5.59 -20.97 -8.25
CA PHE A 188 -6.68 -21.80 -7.71
C PHE A 188 -7.64 -22.33 -8.79
N GLU A 189 -7.46 -21.97 -10.05
CA GLU A 189 -8.32 -22.44 -11.14
C GLU A 189 -8.31 -23.97 -11.33
N THR A 190 -7.21 -24.62 -10.97
CA THR A 190 -7.08 -26.08 -11.03
C THR A 190 -6.25 -26.62 -9.88
N PRO A 191 -6.51 -27.87 -9.40
CA PRO A 191 -5.70 -28.50 -8.35
C PRO A 191 -4.21 -28.59 -8.71
N ARG A 192 -3.87 -28.69 -9.99
CA ARG A 192 -2.47 -28.70 -10.46
C ARG A 192 -1.80 -27.36 -10.22
N LYS A 193 -2.45 -26.25 -10.53
CA LYS A 193 -1.90 -24.91 -10.29
C LYS A 193 -1.74 -24.62 -8.78
N GLU A 194 -2.68 -25.07 -7.96
CA GLU A 194 -2.56 -24.98 -6.51
C GLU A 194 -1.32 -25.72 -6.00
N GLN A 195 -1.08 -26.94 -6.48
CA GLN A 195 0.13 -27.70 -6.16
C GLN A 195 1.42 -27.01 -6.67
N GLU A 196 1.36 -26.37 -7.84
CA GLU A 196 2.47 -25.56 -8.36
C GLU A 196 2.76 -24.36 -7.45
N LEU A 197 1.74 -23.64 -6.96
CA LEU A 197 1.93 -22.57 -5.97
C LEU A 197 2.64 -23.09 -4.71
N ILE A 198 2.17 -24.20 -4.15
CA ILE A 198 2.78 -24.82 -2.97
C ILE A 198 4.26 -25.16 -3.23
N ARG A 199 4.57 -25.74 -4.39
CA ARG A 199 5.93 -26.04 -4.78
C ARG A 199 6.79 -24.78 -4.91
N HIS A 200 6.27 -23.70 -5.49
CA HIS A 200 6.98 -22.43 -5.60
C HIS A 200 7.28 -21.83 -4.21
N ILE A 201 6.33 -21.88 -3.28
CA ILE A 201 6.54 -21.47 -1.89
C ILE A 201 7.71 -22.24 -1.27
N GLN A 202 7.70 -23.56 -1.39
CA GLN A 202 8.76 -24.42 -0.83
C GLN A 202 10.15 -24.15 -1.46
N LEU A 203 10.20 -23.90 -2.77
CA LEU A 203 11.44 -23.54 -3.47
C LEU A 203 11.99 -22.21 -2.97
N CYS A 204 11.13 -21.18 -2.85
CA CYS A 204 11.54 -19.87 -2.35
C CYS A 204 12.00 -19.92 -0.89
N GLN A 205 11.28 -20.63 -0.02
CA GLN A 205 11.68 -20.81 1.37
C GLN A 205 13.06 -21.49 1.49
N LYS A 206 13.29 -22.55 0.69
CA LYS A 206 14.59 -23.22 0.65
C LYS A 206 15.72 -22.30 0.16
N ALA A 207 15.41 -21.39 -0.73
CA ALA A 207 16.34 -20.38 -1.26
C ALA A 207 16.53 -19.15 -0.35
N GLY A 208 15.83 -19.08 0.79
CA GLY A 208 15.88 -17.95 1.71
C GLY A 208 15.15 -16.68 1.21
N ILE A 209 14.32 -16.80 0.19
CA ILE A 209 13.53 -15.70 -0.39
C ILE A 209 12.22 -15.56 0.40
N LYS A 210 11.91 -14.36 0.88
CA LYS A 210 10.62 -14.06 1.51
C LYS A 210 9.48 -14.14 0.51
N ILE A 211 8.28 -14.48 0.99
CA ILE A 211 7.12 -14.71 0.13
C ILE A 211 5.98 -13.83 0.61
N LEU A 212 5.42 -13.06 -0.32
CA LEU A 212 4.15 -12.38 -0.18
C LEU A 212 3.15 -13.03 -1.16
N LEU A 213 1.98 -13.41 -0.68
CA LEU A 213 0.90 -13.94 -1.50
C LEU A 213 -0.13 -12.84 -1.72
N SER A 214 -0.15 -12.24 -2.90
CA SER A 214 -1.12 -11.23 -3.30
C SER A 214 -2.35 -11.90 -3.93
N PHE A 215 -3.51 -11.74 -3.29
CA PHE A 215 -4.77 -12.32 -3.72
C PHE A 215 -5.77 -11.22 -4.03
N ILE A 216 -6.38 -11.29 -5.21
CA ILE A 216 -7.47 -10.40 -5.59
C ILE A 216 -8.79 -11.11 -5.30
N TYR A 217 -9.52 -10.58 -4.32
CA TYR A 217 -10.83 -11.07 -3.94
C TYR A 217 -11.92 -10.48 -4.84
N ASP A 218 -12.83 -11.34 -5.24
CA ASP A 218 -14.15 -11.00 -5.78
C ASP A 218 -15.21 -11.95 -5.21
N LYS A 219 -16.47 -11.77 -5.61
CA LYS A 219 -17.59 -12.56 -5.06
C LYS A 219 -17.56 -14.03 -5.46
N GLU A 220 -16.87 -14.36 -6.54
CA GLU A 220 -16.88 -15.70 -7.15
C GLU A 220 -15.76 -16.59 -6.61
N ASN A 221 -14.73 -16.01 -5.93
CA ASN A 221 -13.54 -16.75 -5.48
C ASN A 221 -13.42 -16.91 -3.95
N GLU A 222 -14.54 -16.97 -3.23
CA GLU A 222 -14.54 -17.10 -1.77
C GLU A 222 -13.88 -18.40 -1.29
N GLU A 223 -14.10 -19.52 -1.98
CA GLU A 223 -13.46 -20.80 -1.63
C GLU A 223 -11.92 -20.72 -1.79
N ASP A 224 -11.48 -20.04 -2.82
CA ASP A 224 -10.04 -19.86 -3.07
C ASP A 224 -9.39 -18.96 -2.02
N LEU A 225 -10.14 -17.97 -1.50
CA LEU A 225 -9.71 -17.18 -0.34
C LEU A 225 -9.40 -18.07 0.86
N TYR A 226 -10.26 -19.04 1.18
CA TYR A 226 -10.03 -19.94 2.31
C TYR A 226 -8.86 -20.90 2.08
N LYS A 227 -8.68 -21.41 0.85
CA LYS A 227 -7.51 -22.21 0.48
C LYS A 227 -6.21 -21.41 0.63
N LEU A 228 -6.21 -20.15 0.16
CA LEU A 228 -5.07 -19.25 0.34
C LEU A 228 -4.70 -19.06 1.81
N ILE A 229 -5.70 -18.80 2.67
CA ILE A 229 -5.49 -18.63 4.11
C ILE A 229 -4.88 -19.90 4.72
N ASP A 230 -5.38 -21.08 4.36
CA ASP A 230 -4.84 -22.36 4.85
C ASP A 230 -3.39 -22.59 4.37
N ILE A 231 -3.08 -22.26 3.11
CA ILE A 231 -1.71 -22.34 2.56
C ILE A 231 -0.79 -21.36 3.29
N ALA A 232 -1.20 -20.09 3.41
CA ALA A 232 -0.41 -19.07 4.08
C ALA A 232 -0.12 -19.43 5.54
N ALA A 233 -1.12 -19.92 6.28
CA ALA A 233 -0.95 -20.37 7.65
C ALA A 233 -0.02 -21.60 7.77
N LYS A 234 -0.12 -22.54 6.83
CA LYS A 234 0.71 -23.76 6.80
C LYS A 234 2.19 -23.45 6.56
N TYR A 235 2.46 -22.55 5.62
CA TYR A 235 3.83 -22.20 5.22
C TYR A 235 4.36 -20.93 5.89
N ASP A 236 3.56 -20.33 6.76
CA ASP A 236 3.87 -19.12 7.52
C ASP A 236 4.35 -17.96 6.62
N THR A 237 3.58 -17.65 5.58
CA THR A 237 3.83 -16.60 4.61
C THR A 237 2.97 -15.35 4.88
N ASP A 238 3.44 -14.21 4.36
CA ASP A 238 2.64 -12.98 4.33
C ASP A 238 1.55 -13.07 3.25
N VAL A 239 0.41 -12.41 3.51
CA VAL A 239 -0.69 -12.30 2.55
C VAL A 239 -1.13 -10.85 2.40
N LEU A 240 -1.37 -10.44 1.16
CA LEU A 240 -2.00 -9.17 0.83
C LEU A 240 -3.35 -9.44 0.17
N PHE A 241 -4.43 -9.15 0.88
CA PHE A 241 -5.78 -9.21 0.34
C PHE A 241 -6.07 -7.93 -0.44
N ASN A 242 -6.10 -8.04 -1.74
CA ASN A 242 -6.41 -6.97 -2.67
C ASN A 242 -7.85 -7.08 -3.17
N ILE A 243 -8.35 -5.97 -3.67
CA ILE A 243 -9.62 -5.88 -4.39
C ILE A 243 -9.36 -5.22 -5.73
N VAL A 244 -10.22 -5.48 -6.69
CA VAL A 244 -10.16 -4.78 -7.97
C VAL A 244 -10.52 -3.32 -7.78
N SER A 245 -9.70 -2.45 -8.34
CA SER A 245 -9.96 -1.01 -8.44
C SER A 245 -10.31 -0.66 -9.88
N SER A 246 -11.13 0.38 -10.09
CA SER A 246 -11.53 0.88 -11.41
C SER A 246 -10.33 1.55 -12.14
N VAL A 247 -9.33 0.74 -12.52
CA VAL A 247 -8.14 1.16 -13.26
C VAL A 247 -7.79 0.13 -14.34
N GLY A 248 -7.13 0.57 -15.41
CA GLY A 248 -6.75 -0.31 -16.51
C GLY A 248 -7.97 -0.96 -17.16
N ARG A 249 -7.94 -2.29 -17.38
CA ARG A 249 -9.06 -3.05 -17.98
C ARG A 249 -10.30 -3.16 -17.09
N ALA A 250 -10.14 -3.01 -15.78
CA ALA A 250 -11.27 -3.06 -14.85
C ALA A 250 -12.17 -1.80 -14.87
N LYS A 251 -11.89 -0.81 -15.72
CA LYS A 251 -12.66 0.45 -15.76
C LYS A 251 -14.08 0.28 -16.24
N GLU A 252 -14.32 -0.61 -17.19
CA GLU A 252 -15.55 -0.62 -17.98
C GLU A 252 -16.55 -1.70 -17.55
N ASP A 253 -16.10 -2.91 -17.20
CA ASP A 253 -16.98 -4.07 -17.03
C ASP A 253 -16.76 -4.88 -15.74
N TYR A 254 -15.89 -4.46 -14.85
CA TYR A 254 -15.60 -5.24 -13.64
C TYR A 254 -16.47 -4.83 -12.46
N ALA A 255 -17.18 -5.81 -11.87
CA ALA A 255 -17.99 -5.57 -10.68
C ALA A 255 -17.11 -5.27 -9.47
N ILE A 256 -17.03 -3.98 -9.12
CA ILE A 256 -16.28 -3.51 -7.96
C ILE A 256 -17.11 -3.73 -6.69
N LEU A 257 -16.44 -4.14 -5.60
CA LEU A 257 -17.12 -4.38 -4.32
C LEU A 257 -17.65 -3.07 -3.72
N THR A 258 -18.88 -3.12 -3.25
CA THR A 258 -19.47 -2.07 -2.43
C THR A 258 -18.86 -2.06 -1.03
N ASP A 259 -19.11 -1.01 -0.24
CA ASP A 259 -18.70 -0.93 1.17
C ASP A 259 -19.16 -2.14 2.00
N MET A 260 -20.42 -2.57 1.80
CA MET A 260 -20.97 -3.72 2.52
C MET A 260 -20.27 -5.03 2.15
N GLU A 261 -19.92 -5.21 0.90
CA GLU A 261 -19.16 -6.36 0.43
C GLU A 261 -17.70 -6.36 0.92
N HIS A 262 -17.11 -5.19 1.09
CA HIS A 262 -15.82 -5.06 1.76
C HIS A 262 -15.88 -5.48 3.22
N ILE A 263 -16.92 -5.05 3.93
CA ILE A 263 -17.16 -5.49 5.31
C ILE A 263 -17.34 -7.00 5.36
N ASP A 264 -18.11 -7.58 4.45
CA ASP A 264 -18.34 -9.02 4.38
C ASP A 264 -17.05 -9.80 4.11
N MET A 265 -16.25 -9.39 3.14
CA MET A 265 -14.96 -10.00 2.85
C MET A 265 -14.07 -9.99 4.09
N ASN A 266 -13.94 -8.85 4.74
CA ASN A 266 -13.10 -8.70 5.92
C ASN A 266 -13.60 -9.58 7.08
N LEU A 267 -14.92 -9.61 7.34
CA LEU A 267 -15.54 -10.50 8.34
C LEU A 267 -15.30 -11.98 8.04
N LYS A 268 -15.38 -12.40 6.76
CA LYS A 268 -15.12 -13.78 6.34
C LYS A 268 -13.68 -14.18 6.66
N ILE A 269 -12.71 -13.33 6.32
CA ILE A 269 -11.28 -13.56 6.61
C ILE A 269 -11.06 -13.72 8.12
N VAL A 270 -11.52 -12.76 8.94
CA VAL A 270 -11.29 -12.76 10.37
C VAL A 270 -11.96 -13.97 11.06
N LYS A 271 -13.22 -14.25 10.71
CA LYS A 271 -13.96 -15.41 11.23
C LYS A 271 -13.26 -16.73 10.87
N TYR A 272 -12.76 -16.86 9.66
CA TYR A 272 -12.07 -18.06 9.21
C TYR A 272 -10.75 -18.27 9.96
N ILE A 273 -9.95 -17.21 10.14
CA ILE A 273 -8.70 -17.22 10.90
C ILE A 273 -8.95 -17.65 12.36
N LEU A 274 -9.98 -17.10 12.99
CA LEU A 274 -10.36 -17.47 14.37
C LEU A 274 -10.84 -18.91 14.47
N LYS A 275 -11.70 -19.34 13.53
CA LYS A 275 -12.23 -20.72 13.47
C LYS A 275 -11.11 -21.75 13.34
N LYS A 276 -10.09 -21.45 12.53
CA LYS A 276 -8.93 -22.34 12.27
C LYS A 276 -7.83 -22.22 13.35
N GLY A 277 -7.89 -21.22 14.21
CA GLY A 277 -6.88 -21.00 15.25
C GLY A 277 -5.55 -20.44 14.73
N TYR A 278 -5.56 -19.72 13.60
CA TYR A 278 -4.35 -19.17 12.94
C TYR A 278 -3.84 -17.86 13.54
N ILE A 279 -4.27 -17.50 14.73
CA ILE A 279 -3.97 -16.19 15.37
C ILE A 279 -2.48 -15.92 15.62
N ASN A 280 -1.65 -16.96 15.70
CA ASN A 280 -0.20 -16.84 15.91
C ASN A 280 0.59 -16.98 14.60
N LYS A 281 -0.06 -16.88 13.44
CA LYS A 281 0.55 -16.97 12.12
C LYS A 281 0.77 -15.60 11.51
N ARG A 282 1.74 -15.48 10.61
CA ARG A 282 2.08 -14.22 9.91
C ARG A 282 0.87 -13.59 9.22
N ILE A 283 -0.05 -14.40 8.73
CA ILE A 283 -1.32 -13.91 8.14
C ILE A 283 -2.11 -12.97 9.08
N CYS A 284 -1.90 -13.07 10.40
CA CYS A 284 -2.52 -12.18 11.38
C CYS A 284 -1.76 -10.87 11.60
N GLU A 285 -0.54 -10.72 11.11
CA GLU A 285 0.23 -9.49 11.31
C GLU A 285 -0.42 -8.29 10.59
N GLY A 286 -1.14 -8.52 9.50
CA GLY A 286 -1.94 -7.51 8.80
C GLY A 286 -3.09 -6.91 9.64
N PHE A 287 -3.50 -7.59 10.71
CA PHE A 287 -4.50 -7.11 11.68
C PHE A 287 -3.87 -6.38 12.88
N ASN A 288 -2.57 -6.15 12.90
CA ASN A 288 -1.92 -5.24 13.84
C ASN A 288 -2.28 -3.80 13.49
N HIS A 289 -3.35 -3.33 14.11
CA HIS A 289 -3.91 -2.01 13.87
C HIS A 289 -2.94 -0.90 14.30
N ARG A 290 -2.32 -0.25 13.33
CA ARG A 290 -1.46 0.92 13.57
C ARG A 290 -2.05 2.14 12.87
N ILE A 291 -2.28 3.19 13.63
CA ILE A 291 -2.67 4.48 13.07
C ILE A 291 -1.42 5.18 12.52
N GLN A 292 -1.50 5.57 11.27
CA GLN A 292 -0.46 6.37 10.62
C GLN A 292 -1.08 7.63 10.02
N VAL A 293 -0.58 8.79 10.43
CA VAL A 293 -1.04 10.08 9.88
C VAL A 293 -0.38 10.32 8.53
N ARG A 294 -1.19 10.63 7.51
CA ARG A 294 -0.78 10.80 6.12
C ARG A 294 -1.46 12.02 5.49
N ASN A 295 -0.70 12.89 4.88
CA ASN A 295 -1.22 14.08 4.19
C ASN A 295 -1.58 13.81 2.72
N SER A 296 -1.08 12.70 2.17
CA SER A 296 -1.25 12.31 0.78
C SER A 296 -1.09 10.80 0.61
N CYS A 297 -1.47 10.28 -0.54
CA CYS A 297 -1.07 8.94 -0.93
C CYS A 297 0.42 8.91 -1.35
N GLY A 298 1.02 7.70 -1.44
CA GLY A 298 2.43 7.52 -1.81
C GLY A 298 2.80 8.12 -3.17
N GLY A 299 1.87 8.20 -4.11
CA GLY A 299 2.08 8.84 -5.41
C GLY A 299 2.49 10.32 -5.33
N TYR A 300 2.25 11.00 -4.21
CA TYR A 300 2.71 12.37 -4.03
C TYR A 300 4.20 12.40 -3.65
N GLY A 301 5.05 12.11 -4.63
CA GLY A 301 6.51 12.25 -4.54
C GLY A 301 7.25 11.14 -3.80
N LYS A 302 6.56 10.14 -3.22
CA LYS A 302 7.18 9.02 -2.51
C LYS A 302 7.25 7.73 -3.34
N VAL A 303 6.47 7.65 -4.41
CA VAL A 303 6.46 6.54 -5.36
C VAL A 303 6.90 7.04 -6.72
N MET A 304 7.70 6.25 -7.41
CA MET A 304 8.09 6.45 -8.79
C MET A 304 7.85 5.16 -9.56
N ALA A 305 7.19 5.26 -10.72
CA ALA A 305 6.98 4.13 -11.61
C ALA A 305 7.71 4.38 -12.93
N ILE A 306 8.61 3.48 -13.32
CA ILE A 306 9.38 3.55 -14.54
C ILE A 306 8.88 2.46 -15.48
N PHE A 307 8.41 2.88 -16.64
CA PHE A 307 7.83 2.01 -17.65
C PHE A 307 8.91 1.49 -18.61
N PRO A 308 8.65 0.40 -19.36
CA PRO A 308 9.67 -0.26 -20.17
C PRO A 308 10.32 0.62 -21.23
N GLU A 309 9.64 1.64 -21.72
CA GLU A 309 10.14 2.65 -22.68
C GLU A 309 10.90 3.80 -22.02
N GLY A 310 11.11 3.73 -20.71
CA GLY A 310 11.84 4.70 -19.91
C GLY A 310 10.99 5.82 -19.30
N ASP A 311 9.72 5.92 -19.64
CA ASP A 311 8.84 6.96 -19.09
C ASP A 311 8.63 6.78 -17.58
N ILE A 312 8.65 7.90 -16.87
CA ILE A 312 8.55 7.95 -15.41
C ILE A 312 7.25 8.63 -15.01
N TYR A 313 6.49 7.97 -14.14
CA TYR A 313 5.22 8.48 -13.59
C TYR A 313 5.22 8.47 -12.06
N MET A 314 4.32 9.26 -11.48
CA MET A 314 4.14 9.35 -10.01
C MET A 314 3.45 8.13 -9.40
N CYS A 315 2.88 7.25 -10.20
CA CYS A 315 2.17 6.03 -9.75
C CYS A 315 2.16 4.97 -10.85
N GLN A 316 2.31 3.70 -10.48
CA GLN A 316 2.28 2.57 -11.41
C GLN A 316 0.91 2.34 -12.08
N CYS A 317 -0.17 2.86 -11.48
CA CYS A 317 -1.53 2.73 -12.00
C CYS A 317 -1.99 3.96 -12.81
N MET A 318 -1.11 4.95 -13.05
CA MET A 318 -1.48 6.20 -13.70
C MET A 318 -0.49 6.53 -14.83
N GLU A 319 -0.80 6.03 -16.02
CA GLU A 319 -0.04 6.34 -17.23
C GLU A 319 -0.76 7.47 -18.00
N CYS A 320 -0.55 8.69 -17.54
CA CYS A 320 -1.14 9.88 -18.18
C CYS A 320 -0.20 11.10 -18.10
N PRO A 321 -0.32 12.05 -19.06
CA PRO A 321 0.59 13.21 -19.14
C PRO A 321 0.63 14.06 -17.86
N GLN A 322 -0.46 14.14 -17.12
CA GLN A 322 -0.58 14.97 -15.93
C GLN A 322 0.36 14.56 -14.79
N VAL A 323 0.72 13.28 -14.72
CA VAL A 323 1.58 12.71 -13.66
C VAL A 323 2.90 12.18 -14.22
N ARG A 324 3.21 12.46 -15.50
CA ARG A 324 4.49 12.10 -16.13
C ARG A 324 5.60 13.03 -15.62
N ILE A 325 6.66 12.44 -15.09
CA ILE A 325 7.81 13.17 -14.52
C ILE A 325 8.86 13.43 -15.59
N GLY A 326 9.14 12.45 -16.45
CA GLY A 326 10.17 12.51 -17.47
C GLY A 326 10.43 11.15 -18.10
N ASN A 327 11.62 10.97 -18.68
CA ASN A 327 12.04 9.69 -19.25
C ASN A 327 13.50 9.40 -18.84
N ILE A 328 13.74 8.25 -18.20
CA ILE A 328 15.05 7.91 -17.64
C ILE A 328 16.13 7.66 -18.72
N LEU A 329 15.71 7.33 -19.95
CA LEU A 329 16.64 7.06 -21.05
C LEU A 329 17.14 8.34 -21.73
N SER A 330 16.33 9.41 -21.75
CA SER A 330 16.63 10.65 -22.47
C SER A 330 16.97 11.83 -21.57
N ASP A 331 16.39 11.89 -20.36
CA ASP A 331 16.50 13.06 -19.50
C ASP A 331 17.64 12.90 -18.49
N THR A 332 18.20 14.01 -18.02
CA THR A 332 19.17 13.99 -16.93
C THR A 332 18.50 13.80 -15.59
N SER A 333 19.21 13.23 -14.59
CA SER A 333 18.74 13.09 -13.21
C SER A 333 18.21 14.42 -12.66
N GLN A 334 18.94 15.51 -12.89
CA GLN A 334 18.53 16.84 -12.46
C GLN A 334 17.19 17.26 -13.08
N CYS A 335 17.01 17.08 -14.41
CA CYS A 335 15.75 17.42 -15.09
C CYS A 335 14.55 16.65 -14.52
N ILE A 336 14.72 15.33 -14.30
CA ILE A 336 13.69 14.46 -13.70
C ILE A 336 13.28 14.98 -12.32
N LEU A 337 14.24 15.26 -11.44
CA LEU A 337 13.96 15.74 -10.08
C LEU A 337 13.35 17.15 -10.05
N GLU A 338 13.79 18.04 -10.92
CA GLU A 338 13.20 19.37 -11.07
C GLU A 338 11.76 19.30 -11.55
N ASN A 339 11.47 18.44 -12.54
CA ASN A 339 10.11 18.20 -13.02
C ASN A 339 9.21 17.63 -11.90
N LEU A 340 9.68 16.64 -11.13
CA LEU A 340 8.96 16.15 -9.97
C LEU A 340 8.65 17.28 -8.98
N LYS A 341 9.66 18.09 -8.62
CA LYS A 341 9.47 19.24 -7.71
C LYS A 341 8.46 20.26 -8.25
N LYS A 342 8.44 20.51 -9.57
CA LYS A 342 7.45 21.39 -10.22
C LYS A 342 6.05 20.78 -10.14
N LEU A 343 5.88 19.50 -10.48
CA LEU A 343 4.59 18.81 -10.40
C LEU A 343 4.01 18.85 -9.00
N LEU A 344 4.78 18.57 -7.98
CA LEU A 344 4.34 18.57 -6.58
C LEU A 344 3.83 19.96 -6.10
N LYS A 345 4.19 21.04 -6.78
CA LYS A 345 3.70 22.40 -6.45
C LYS A 345 2.38 22.75 -7.14
N THR A 346 1.94 21.99 -8.14
CA THR A 346 0.73 22.30 -8.90
C THR A 346 -0.54 21.92 -8.14
N GLU A 347 -1.57 22.77 -8.23
CA GLU A 347 -2.84 22.54 -7.53
C GLU A 347 -3.57 21.31 -8.07
N SER A 348 -3.47 21.00 -9.37
CA SER A 348 -4.07 19.79 -9.94
C SER A 348 -3.46 18.50 -9.34
N ILE A 349 -2.15 18.45 -9.14
CA ILE A 349 -1.47 17.32 -8.49
C ILE A 349 -1.85 17.23 -7.02
N LYS A 350 -1.90 18.34 -6.31
CA LYS A 350 -2.38 18.35 -4.92
C LYS A 350 -3.82 17.84 -4.82
N ALA A 351 -4.71 18.27 -5.71
CA ALA A 351 -6.09 17.80 -5.76
C ALA A 351 -6.20 16.28 -6.02
N MET A 352 -5.27 15.70 -6.80
CA MET A 352 -5.23 14.26 -7.05
C MET A 352 -4.71 13.46 -5.84
N PHE A 353 -3.69 13.94 -5.15
CA PHE A 353 -2.94 13.13 -4.19
C PHE A 353 -3.08 13.56 -2.73
N CYS A 354 -3.29 14.86 -2.44
CA CYS A 354 -3.33 15.37 -1.07
C CYS A 354 -4.75 15.33 -0.49
N VAL A 355 -4.90 14.75 0.69
CA VAL A 355 -6.22 14.51 1.31
C VAL A 355 -6.98 15.80 1.61
N SER A 356 -6.30 16.91 1.90
CA SER A 356 -6.88 18.22 2.15
C SER A 356 -7.38 18.94 0.88
N HIS A 357 -6.99 18.46 -0.31
CA HIS A 357 -7.35 19.05 -1.61
C HIS A 357 -8.35 18.19 -2.39
N LYS A 358 -8.46 16.90 -2.06
CA LYS A 358 -9.41 16.00 -2.72
C LYS A 358 -10.85 16.38 -2.39
N LYS A 359 -11.68 16.58 -3.43
CA LYS A 359 -13.07 17.02 -3.31
C LYS A 359 -13.89 16.22 -2.30
N ILE A 360 -13.76 14.89 -2.31
CA ILE A 360 -14.50 13.98 -1.43
C ILE A 360 -13.90 13.91 -0.01
N CYS A 361 -12.57 14.08 0.11
CA CYS A 361 -11.87 13.84 1.37
C CYS A 361 -11.67 15.10 2.23
N LYS A 362 -11.64 16.28 1.62
CA LYS A 362 -11.24 17.53 2.30
C LYS A 362 -12.04 17.86 3.57
N ASP A 363 -13.30 17.44 3.62
CA ASP A 363 -14.21 17.71 4.74
C ASP A 363 -14.40 16.47 5.67
N CYS A 364 -13.63 15.38 5.44
CA CYS A 364 -13.71 14.16 6.21
C CYS A 364 -12.74 14.20 7.41
N ASP A 365 -13.21 13.96 8.63
CA ASP A 365 -12.37 13.97 9.84
C ASP A 365 -11.31 12.86 9.81
N TYR A 366 -11.59 11.73 9.16
CA TYR A 366 -10.68 10.60 9.03
C TYR A 366 -9.61 10.76 7.93
N ARG A 367 -9.65 11.85 7.13
CA ARG A 367 -8.80 11.98 5.92
C ARG A 367 -7.31 11.76 6.15
N TYR A 368 -6.78 12.23 7.27
CA TYR A 368 -5.34 12.12 7.56
C TYR A 368 -4.91 10.76 8.11
N ILE A 369 -5.80 9.97 8.63
CA ILE A 369 -5.51 8.59 9.07
C ILE A 369 -5.93 7.55 8.05
N CYS A 370 -6.88 7.89 7.17
CA CYS A 370 -7.31 7.06 6.03
C CYS A 370 -6.32 7.16 4.85
N GLY A 371 -5.73 8.33 4.60
CA GLY A 371 -4.89 8.62 3.42
C GLY A 371 -5.69 8.96 2.16
N GLY A 372 -7.02 8.99 2.26
CA GLY A 372 -7.94 9.39 1.21
C GLY A 372 -8.13 8.36 0.09
N LYS A 373 -9.01 8.69 -0.84
CA LYS A 373 -9.33 7.90 -2.03
C LYS A 373 -8.10 7.72 -2.94
N CYS A 374 -8.01 6.60 -3.64
CA CYS A 374 -6.96 6.35 -4.61
C CYS A 374 -6.97 7.39 -5.74
N ALA A 375 -5.82 7.96 -6.06
CA ALA A 375 -5.69 8.98 -7.12
C ALA A 375 -5.93 8.42 -8.54
N ALA A 376 -5.75 7.11 -8.73
CA ALA A 376 -5.94 6.45 -10.01
C ALA A 376 -7.41 6.12 -10.33
N THR A 377 -8.32 6.22 -9.33
CA THR A 377 -9.75 5.95 -9.53
C THR A 377 -10.51 7.25 -9.81
N GLU A 378 -11.58 7.17 -10.61
CA GLU A 378 -12.40 8.32 -10.93
C GLU A 378 -13.12 8.93 -9.71
N ASP A 379 -13.39 10.24 -9.73
CA ASP A 379 -13.97 10.98 -8.58
C ASP A 379 -15.38 10.53 -8.20
N THR A 380 -16.11 9.92 -9.11
CA THR A 380 -17.49 9.46 -8.91
C THR A 380 -17.62 8.22 -8.04
N TYR A 381 -16.50 7.53 -7.75
CA TYR A 381 -16.54 6.24 -7.11
C TYR A 381 -15.95 6.27 -5.70
N ASP A 382 -16.82 6.20 -4.70
CA ASP A 382 -16.45 6.12 -3.28
C ASP A 382 -16.90 4.77 -2.69
N TYR A 383 -16.09 3.75 -2.88
CA TYR A 383 -16.46 2.36 -2.64
C TYR A 383 -15.98 1.79 -1.31
N ARG A 384 -15.23 2.53 -0.50
CA ARG A 384 -14.62 2.01 0.74
C ARG A 384 -14.72 2.93 1.95
N CYS A 385 -15.41 4.02 1.89
CA CYS A 385 -15.38 5.02 2.96
C CYS A 385 -16.04 4.53 4.24
N ILE A 386 -17.15 3.83 4.16
CA ILE A 386 -17.83 3.27 5.33
C ILE A 386 -16.97 2.19 5.98
N PHE A 387 -16.46 1.24 5.18
CA PHE A 387 -15.58 0.19 5.64
C PHE A 387 -14.31 0.74 6.31
N LEU A 388 -13.61 1.68 5.64
CA LEU A 388 -12.36 2.25 6.16
C LEU A 388 -12.57 3.07 7.43
N LYS A 389 -13.64 3.88 7.48
CA LYS A 389 -13.99 4.62 8.69
C LYS A 389 -14.31 3.68 9.86
N ALA A 390 -15.09 2.63 9.62
CA ALA A 390 -15.41 1.65 10.65
C ALA A 390 -14.15 0.94 11.19
N MET A 391 -13.27 0.49 10.30
CA MET A 391 -12.01 -0.14 10.67
C MET A 391 -11.10 0.80 11.47
N LEU A 392 -10.95 2.05 11.02
CA LEU A 392 -10.15 3.07 11.70
C LEU A 392 -10.76 3.48 13.04
N ASN A 393 -12.08 3.59 13.12
CA ASN A 393 -12.79 3.89 14.35
C ASN A 393 -12.58 2.77 15.38
N TYR A 394 -12.74 1.50 14.97
CA TYR A 394 -12.42 0.38 15.84
C TYR A 394 -10.99 0.47 16.38
N THR A 395 -10.02 0.75 15.51
CA THR A 395 -8.61 0.87 15.88
C THR A 395 -8.36 2.00 16.89
N LEU A 396 -8.99 3.16 16.69
CA LEU A 396 -8.81 4.33 17.56
C LEU A 396 -9.43 4.17 18.94
N PHE A 397 -10.62 3.54 19.03
CA PHE A 397 -11.47 3.66 20.23
C PHE A 397 -11.80 2.33 20.91
N HIS A 398 -11.70 1.21 20.17
CA HIS A 398 -12.12 -0.12 20.67
C HIS A 398 -10.98 -1.12 20.80
N TYR A 399 -9.95 -1.03 19.96
CA TYR A 399 -8.79 -1.93 20.06
C TYR A 399 -8.04 -1.71 21.37
N ASP A 400 -7.88 -2.77 22.16
CA ASP A 400 -7.18 -2.72 23.45
C ASP A 400 -5.86 -3.50 23.37
N TYR A 401 -4.74 -2.79 23.37
CA TYR A 401 -3.39 -3.38 23.32
C TYR A 401 -3.03 -4.24 24.55
N ARG A 402 -3.83 -4.19 25.61
CA ARG A 402 -3.68 -5.04 26.80
C ARG A 402 -4.33 -6.41 26.62
N LYS A 403 -5.24 -6.55 25.67
CA LYS A 403 -5.91 -7.78 25.30
C LYS A 403 -5.11 -8.59 24.30
N GLY A 404 -5.33 -9.92 24.28
CA GLY A 404 -4.79 -10.79 23.25
C GLY A 404 -5.41 -10.50 21.87
N ILE A 405 -4.68 -10.89 20.82
CA ILE A 405 -5.18 -10.72 19.44
C ILE A 405 -6.51 -11.41 19.20
N ARG A 406 -6.74 -12.60 19.78
CA ARG A 406 -8.01 -13.32 19.66
C ARG A 406 -9.18 -12.49 20.18
N GLU A 407 -9.06 -11.95 21.38
CA GLU A 407 -10.13 -11.18 22.04
C GLU A 407 -10.44 -9.90 21.22
N ASN A 408 -9.41 -9.19 20.77
CA ASN A 408 -9.59 -8.02 19.91
C ASN A 408 -10.28 -8.39 18.58
N LEU A 409 -9.95 -9.52 17.95
CA LEU A 409 -10.60 -9.96 16.71
C LEU A 409 -12.06 -10.39 16.92
N GLU A 410 -12.38 -11.02 18.05
CA GLU A 410 -13.76 -11.36 18.42
C GLU A 410 -14.61 -10.09 18.63
N GLU A 411 -14.09 -9.09 19.33
CA GLU A 411 -14.74 -7.78 19.50
C GLU A 411 -14.85 -7.02 18.17
N TYR A 412 -13.84 -7.10 17.31
CA TYR A 412 -13.87 -6.52 15.96
C TYR A 412 -15.01 -7.09 15.11
N ILE A 413 -15.23 -8.40 15.15
CA ILE A 413 -16.36 -9.03 14.44
C ILE A 413 -17.69 -8.44 14.92
N ILE A 414 -17.91 -8.37 16.22
CA ILE A 414 -19.15 -7.83 16.81
C ILE A 414 -19.37 -6.38 16.36
N TYR A 415 -18.30 -5.58 16.42
CA TYR A 415 -18.34 -4.18 16.01
C TYR A 415 -18.68 -4.03 14.52
N MET A 416 -17.99 -4.74 13.62
CA MET A 416 -18.22 -4.64 12.19
C MET A 416 -19.58 -5.16 11.75
N GLU A 417 -20.11 -6.20 12.42
CA GLU A 417 -21.49 -6.69 12.20
C GLU A 417 -22.54 -5.66 12.63
N HIS A 418 -22.26 -4.92 13.70
CA HIS A 418 -23.13 -3.82 14.13
C HIS A 418 -23.14 -2.70 13.09
N ILE A 419 -21.98 -2.27 12.60
CA ILE A 419 -21.87 -1.26 11.54
C ILE A 419 -22.65 -1.71 10.30
N LYS A 420 -22.43 -2.94 9.84
CA LYS A 420 -23.15 -3.47 8.67
C LYS A 420 -24.66 -3.37 8.82
N ARG A 421 -25.21 -3.81 9.96
CA ARG A 421 -26.66 -3.76 10.23
C ARG A 421 -27.19 -2.32 10.22
N THR A 422 -26.44 -1.39 10.84
CA THR A 422 -26.83 0.02 10.93
C THR A 422 -26.87 0.68 9.55
N GLU A 423 -25.88 0.42 8.71
CA GLU A 423 -25.83 1.01 7.36
C GLU A 423 -26.90 0.42 6.42
N MET A 424 -27.17 -0.88 6.52
CA MET A 424 -28.27 -1.51 5.77
C MET A 424 -29.65 -0.91 6.12
N GLN A 425 -29.89 -0.58 7.40
CA GLN A 425 -31.12 0.07 7.84
C GLN A 425 -31.28 1.51 7.35
N LYS A 426 -30.19 2.23 7.08
CA LYS A 426 -30.24 3.58 6.49
C LYS A 426 -30.53 3.57 5.00
N SER A 427 -30.26 2.47 4.32
CA SER A 427 -30.43 2.30 2.88
C SER A 427 -31.79 1.70 2.49
N SER A 428 -32.55 1.19 3.47
CA SER A 428 -33.95 0.68 3.33
C SER A 428 -34.94 1.79 3.69
#